data_49860c4eff22ca65fc5a7138584201f0
#
_entry.id   49860c4eff22ca65fc5a7138584201f0
#
_cell.length_a   1.000
_cell.length_b   1.000
_cell.length_c   1.000
_cell.angle_alpha   90.00
_cell.angle_beta   90.00
_cell.angle_gamma   90.00
#
_symmetry.space_group_name_H-M   'P 1'
#
loop_
_entity.id
_entity.type
_entity.pdbx_description
1 polymer ?
#
loop_
_entity_poly.entity_id
_entity_poly.type
_entity_poly.pdbx_seq_one_letter_code
_entity_poly.pdbx_strand_id
1 'polypeptide(L)'
;MEKEDYKFEVTNLKISVKLPREVSLKFVEDRCKLLYPIHKDIICKLSTPNILTIRYRNFTYILFKRSSEKNHQGIIPLQHCNITKISSESEIPEAIGHLFVIINQPPIWLNYTIDNYSCLANTNQLIDIVGLYMNEPKIRCDYNEEKFPGLKIYSPKEISERNLTSLLFKSGSVILVGGNNLNEVNEFFNWVLKITRKYPKL
;
A
#
# COMPACT_ATOMS: atom_id res chain seq x y z
N MET A 1 26.31 -4.06 21.89
CA MET A 1 25.58 -3.22 20.93
C MET A 1 24.12 -3.34 21.29
N GLU A 2 23.59 -2.33 21.96
CA GLU A 2 22.15 -2.24 22.25
C GLU A 2 21.42 -2.22 20.90
N LYS A 3 20.43 -3.10 20.72
CA LYS A 3 19.46 -2.98 19.63
C LYS A 3 18.66 -1.73 19.92
N GLU A 4 19.00 -0.62 19.28
CA GLU A 4 18.09 0.52 19.24
C GLU A 4 16.79 0.04 18.59
N ASP A 5 15.71 -0.03 19.38
CA ASP A 5 14.37 -0.35 18.90
C ASP A 5 13.86 0.83 18.07
N TYR A 6 14.15 0.80 16.77
CA TYR A 6 13.57 1.75 15.84
C TYR A 6 12.09 1.43 15.67
N LYS A 7 11.25 2.42 15.90
CA LYS A 7 9.82 2.27 15.68
C LYS A 7 9.55 2.12 14.19
N PHE A 8 9.09 0.94 13.81
CA PHE A 8 8.67 0.59 12.46
C PHE A 8 7.20 0.17 12.51
N GLU A 9 6.35 0.84 11.76
CA GLU A 9 4.90 0.66 11.81
C GLU A 9 4.32 0.53 10.41
N VAL A 10 3.52 -0.50 10.17
CA VAL A 10 2.70 -0.61 8.96
C VAL A 10 1.53 0.37 9.10
N THR A 11 1.48 1.35 8.21
CA THR A 11 0.43 2.38 8.22
C THR A 11 -0.69 2.13 7.21
N ASN A 12 -0.36 1.38 6.15
CA ASN A 12 -1.35 0.99 5.15
C ASN A 12 -0.87 -0.25 4.40
N LEU A 13 -1.75 -1.21 4.28
CA LEU A 13 -1.58 -2.40 3.48
C LEU A 13 -2.64 -2.38 2.38
N LYS A 14 -2.20 -2.67 1.16
CA LYS A 14 -3.09 -2.83 0.00
C LYS A 14 -3.09 -4.28 -0.42
N ILE A 15 -4.27 -4.85 -0.56
CA ILE A 15 -4.47 -6.18 -1.11
C ILE A 15 -5.33 -6.13 -2.37
N SER A 16 -5.12 -7.08 -3.26
CA SER A 16 -5.98 -7.39 -4.40
C SER A 16 -6.71 -8.70 -4.17
N VAL A 17 -8.02 -8.66 -4.32
CA VAL A 17 -8.93 -9.79 -4.17
C VAL A 17 -9.57 -10.09 -5.52
N LYS A 18 -9.47 -11.34 -6.01
CA LYS A 18 -10.16 -11.79 -7.24
C LYS A 18 -11.55 -12.29 -6.87
N LEU A 19 -12.58 -11.74 -7.52
CA LEU A 19 -13.96 -12.13 -7.26
C LEU A 19 -14.28 -13.41 -8.01
N PRO A 20 -14.93 -14.41 -7.38
CA PRO A 20 -15.28 -15.68 -8.01
C PRO A 20 -16.37 -15.51 -9.07
N ARG A 21 -17.22 -14.51 -8.91
CA ARG A 21 -18.29 -14.15 -9.86
C ARG A 21 -18.26 -12.66 -10.14
N GLU A 22 -18.60 -12.31 -11.37
CA GLU A 22 -18.76 -10.92 -11.74
C GLU A 22 -19.93 -10.28 -11.00
N VAL A 23 -19.73 -9.04 -10.55
CA VAL A 23 -20.76 -8.20 -9.96
C VAL A 23 -20.84 -6.89 -10.74
N SER A 24 -22.06 -6.46 -11.06
CA SER A 24 -22.29 -5.16 -11.70
C SER A 24 -21.95 -4.04 -10.72
N LEU A 25 -21.17 -3.04 -11.15
CA LEU A 25 -20.88 -1.85 -10.34
C LEU A 25 -22.16 -1.12 -9.93
N LYS A 26 -23.15 -1.08 -10.84
CA LYS A 26 -24.47 -0.48 -10.56
C LYS A 26 -25.21 -1.25 -9.46
N PHE A 27 -25.23 -2.59 -9.52
CA PHE A 27 -25.82 -3.40 -8.47
C PHE A 27 -25.18 -3.12 -7.10
N VAL A 28 -23.85 -3.04 -7.05
CA VAL A 28 -23.12 -2.76 -5.81
C VAL A 28 -23.41 -1.36 -5.30
N GLU A 29 -23.48 -0.35 -6.17
CA GLU A 29 -23.87 1.01 -5.81
C GLU A 29 -25.26 1.06 -5.17
N ASP A 30 -26.25 0.40 -5.79
CA ASP A 30 -27.61 0.35 -5.28
C ASP A 30 -27.69 -0.43 -3.96
N ARG A 31 -26.89 -1.49 -3.83
CA ARG A 31 -26.73 -2.24 -2.58
C ARG A 31 -26.18 -1.37 -1.45
N CYS A 32 -25.18 -0.53 -1.71
CA CYS A 32 -24.66 0.41 -0.71
C CYS A 32 -25.73 1.38 -0.23
N LYS A 33 -26.63 1.86 -1.11
CA LYS A 33 -27.77 2.71 -0.74
C LYS A 33 -28.74 1.97 0.18
N LEU A 34 -28.98 0.68 -0.06
CA LEU A 34 -29.84 -0.15 0.80
C LEU A 34 -29.20 -0.45 2.16
N LEU A 35 -27.88 -0.54 2.21
CA LEU A 35 -27.14 -0.77 3.47
C LEU A 35 -27.00 0.51 4.31
N TYR A 36 -27.04 1.69 3.70
CA TYR A 36 -26.81 2.98 4.37
C TYR A 36 -27.71 3.23 5.60
N PRO A 37 -29.01 2.90 5.62
CA PRO A 37 -29.84 3.10 6.81
C PRO A 37 -29.35 2.33 8.04
N ILE A 38 -28.70 1.18 7.83
CA ILE A 38 -28.15 0.29 8.88
C ILE A 38 -26.69 0.65 9.18
N HIS A 39 -25.92 0.92 8.13
CA HIS A 39 -24.48 1.19 8.16
C HIS A 39 -24.23 2.62 7.64
N LYS A 40 -24.42 3.62 8.51
CA LYS A 40 -24.31 5.05 8.16
C LYS A 40 -22.91 5.51 7.76
N ASP A 41 -21.91 4.69 8.01
CA ASP A 41 -20.50 4.88 7.66
C ASP A 41 -20.15 4.39 6.24
N ILE A 42 -21.11 3.75 5.53
CA ILE A 42 -20.88 3.32 4.14
C ILE A 42 -21.03 4.51 3.19
N ILE A 43 -19.95 4.82 2.46
CA ILE A 43 -19.92 5.85 1.44
C ILE A 43 -19.52 5.21 0.12
N CYS A 44 -20.37 5.34 -0.89
CA CYS A 44 -20.15 4.74 -2.20
C CYS A 44 -20.13 5.82 -3.28
N LYS A 45 -19.10 5.80 -4.12
CA LYS A 45 -18.94 6.75 -5.23
C LYS A 45 -18.45 6.05 -6.48
N LEU A 46 -19.18 6.21 -7.57
CA LEU A 46 -18.70 5.85 -8.90
C LEU A 46 -17.65 6.87 -9.34
N SER A 47 -16.38 6.50 -9.26
CA SER A 47 -15.24 7.39 -9.57
C SER A 47 -15.07 7.58 -11.08
N THR A 48 -15.32 6.51 -11.85
CA THR A 48 -15.38 6.48 -13.32
C THR A 48 -16.41 5.43 -13.74
N PRO A 49 -16.83 5.35 -15.02
CA PRO A 49 -17.73 4.30 -15.50
C PRO A 49 -17.24 2.87 -15.21
N ASN A 50 -15.94 2.71 -14.93
CA ASN A 50 -15.29 1.43 -14.73
C ASN A 50 -14.78 1.20 -13.30
N ILE A 51 -14.95 2.16 -12.38
CA ILE A 51 -14.39 2.10 -11.03
C ILE A 51 -15.40 2.60 -10.02
N LEU A 52 -15.75 1.74 -9.07
CA LEU A 52 -16.58 2.06 -7.92
C LEU A 52 -15.68 2.08 -6.67
N THR A 53 -15.69 3.20 -5.95
CA THR A 53 -14.96 3.34 -4.68
C THR A 53 -15.99 3.33 -3.55
N ILE A 54 -15.74 2.46 -2.56
CA ILE A 54 -16.58 2.29 -1.39
C ILE A 54 -15.72 2.48 -0.15
N ARG A 55 -16.12 3.34 0.76
CA ARG A 55 -15.58 3.42 2.12
C ARG A 55 -16.58 2.78 3.05
N TYR A 56 -16.12 1.83 3.85
CA TYR A 56 -16.95 1.19 4.85
C TYR A 56 -16.08 0.76 6.02
N ARG A 57 -16.47 1.14 7.22
CA ARG A 57 -15.63 1.03 8.41
C ARG A 57 -14.28 1.75 8.16
N ASN A 58 -13.19 1.11 8.51
CA ASN A 58 -11.85 1.66 8.32
C ASN A 58 -11.28 1.41 6.93
N PHE A 59 -11.96 0.61 6.09
CA PHE A 59 -11.42 0.12 4.82
C PHE A 59 -11.93 0.93 3.62
N THR A 60 -11.14 0.91 2.56
CA THR A 60 -11.55 1.45 1.26
C THR A 60 -11.47 0.34 0.21
N TYR A 61 -12.58 0.10 -0.46
CA TYR A 61 -12.73 -0.89 -1.52
C TYR A 61 -12.77 -0.18 -2.86
N ILE A 62 -11.94 -0.61 -3.79
CA ILE A 62 -11.89 -0.10 -5.16
C ILE A 62 -12.25 -1.27 -6.07
N LEU A 63 -13.51 -1.30 -6.49
CA LEU A 63 -14.04 -2.34 -7.34
C LEU A 63 -13.94 -1.90 -8.80
N PHE A 64 -13.30 -2.73 -9.61
CA PHE A 64 -13.12 -2.49 -11.03
C PHE A 64 -14.18 -3.24 -11.84
N LYS A 65 -14.63 -2.64 -12.94
CA LYS A 65 -15.43 -3.36 -13.92
C LYS A 65 -14.58 -4.50 -14.51
N ARG A 66 -15.19 -5.66 -14.74
CA ARG A 66 -14.47 -6.75 -15.41
C ARG A 66 -14.04 -6.31 -16.80
N SER A 67 -12.79 -6.60 -17.17
CA SER A 67 -12.32 -6.40 -18.53
C SER A 67 -13.05 -7.35 -19.47
N SER A 68 -13.42 -6.89 -20.65
CA SER A 68 -13.89 -7.73 -21.76
C SER A 68 -12.73 -8.24 -22.61
N GLU A 69 -11.53 -7.71 -22.42
CA GLU A 69 -10.36 -8.09 -23.20
C GLU A 69 -9.72 -9.37 -22.63
N LYS A 70 -9.31 -10.24 -23.55
CA LYS A 70 -8.54 -11.44 -23.20
C LYS A 70 -7.09 -11.05 -22.89
N ASN A 71 -6.50 -11.71 -21.91
CA ASN A 71 -5.08 -11.60 -21.63
C ASN A 71 -4.23 -12.30 -22.73
N HIS A 72 -2.89 -12.25 -22.61
CA HIS A 72 -1.96 -12.91 -23.54
C HIS A 72 -2.20 -14.43 -23.70
N GLN A 73 -2.89 -15.06 -22.75
CA GLN A 73 -3.27 -16.47 -22.77
C GLN A 73 -4.68 -16.71 -23.35
N GLY A 74 -5.34 -15.67 -23.86
CA GLY A 74 -6.69 -15.76 -24.43
C GLY A 74 -7.81 -15.86 -23.38
N ILE A 75 -7.51 -15.62 -22.08
CA ILE A 75 -8.44 -15.74 -20.96
C ILE A 75 -8.93 -14.35 -20.55
N ILE A 76 -10.24 -14.18 -20.36
CA ILE A 76 -10.80 -12.96 -19.77
C ILE A 76 -10.50 -12.98 -18.27
N PRO A 77 -9.78 -11.97 -17.73
CA PRO A 77 -9.42 -11.93 -16.32
C PRO A 77 -10.65 -11.91 -15.41
N LEU A 78 -10.52 -12.48 -14.21
CA LEU A 78 -11.54 -12.32 -13.17
C LEU A 78 -11.63 -10.85 -12.76
N GLN A 79 -12.85 -10.43 -12.38
CA GLN A 79 -13.04 -9.13 -11.76
C GLN A 79 -12.24 -9.08 -10.45
N HIS A 80 -11.67 -7.93 -10.14
CA HIS A 80 -10.91 -7.75 -8.91
C HIS A 80 -11.37 -6.53 -8.11
N CYS A 81 -11.10 -6.58 -6.83
CA CYS A 81 -11.28 -5.50 -5.88
C CYS A 81 -9.97 -5.24 -5.14
N ASN A 82 -9.51 -4.00 -5.12
CA ASN A 82 -8.42 -3.61 -4.24
C ASN A 82 -9.01 -3.15 -2.91
N ILE A 83 -8.43 -3.60 -1.81
CA ILE A 83 -8.78 -3.15 -0.47
C ILE A 83 -7.55 -2.43 0.10
N THR A 84 -7.76 -1.25 0.66
CA THR A 84 -6.72 -0.39 1.26
C THR A 84 -7.15 0.10 2.63
N LYS A 85 -6.25 0.78 3.34
CA LYS A 85 -6.42 1.23 4.73
C LYS A 85 -6.51 0.06 5.72
N ILE A 86 -5.81 -1.02 5.42
CA ILE A 86 -5.60 -2.13 6.33
C ILE A 86 -4.33 -1.80 7.12
N SER A 87 -4.40 -1.80 8.44
CA SER A 87 -3.26 -1.41 9.31
C SER A 87 -2.38 -2.62 9.68
N SER A 88 -2.93 -3.83 9.59
CA SER A 88 -2.22 -5.07 9.89
C SER A 88 -2.76 -6.24 9.08
N GLU A 89 -1.97 -7.29 8.89
CA GLU A 89 -2.43 -8.51 8.21
C GLU A 89 -3.59 -9.20 8.95
N SER A 90 -3.70 -9.03 10.27
CA SER A 90 -4.79 -9.59 11.07
C SER A 90 -6.17 -8.99 10.74
N GLU A 91 -6.22 -7.80 10.13
CA GLU A 91 -7.47 -7.16 9.69
C GLU A 91 -7.94 -7.65 8.31
N ILE A 92 -7.11 -8.39 7.56
CA ILE A 92 -7.47 -8.85 6.21
C ILE A 92 -8.75 -9.69 6.19
N PRO A 93 -8.94 -10.69 7.09
CA PRO A 93 -10.18 -11.47 7.12
C PRO A 93 -11.43 -10.62 7.34
N GLU A 94 -11.36 -9.62 8.22
CA GLU A 94 -12.46 -8.68 8.48
C GLU A 94 -12.76 -7.85 7.23
N ALA A 95 -11.74 -7.26 6.60
CA ALA A 95 -11.88 -6.46 5.40
C ALA A 95 -12.51 -7.26 4.25
N ILE A 96 -12.10 -8.52 4.07
CA ILE A 96 -12.69 -9.43 3.07
C ILE A 96 -14.14 -9.77 3.46
N GLY A 97 -14.43 -10.04 4.72
CA GLY A 97 -15.79 -10.30 5.21
C GLY A 97 -16.74 -9.15 4.89
N HIS A 98 -16.32 -7.92 5.10
CA HIS A 98 -17.08 -6.72 4.74
C HIS A 98 -17.32 -6.60 3.22
N LEU A 99 -16.32 -6.97 2.39
CA LEU A 99 -16.49 -6.99 0.94
C LEU A 99 -17.66 -7.91 0.53
N PHE A 100 -17.77 -9.10 1.14
CA PHE A 100 -18.86 -10.03 0.85
C PHE A 100 -20.24 -9.49 1.21
N VAL A 101 -20.36 -8.78 2.33
CA VAL A 101 -21.60 -8.09 2.70
C VAL A 101 -21.97 -7.05 1.64
N ILE A 102 -21.00 -6.26 1.19
CA ILE A 102 -21.20 -5.20 0.20
C ILE A 102 -21.65 -5.79 -1.14
N ILE A 103 -20.98 -6.83 -1.65
CA ILE A 103 -21.29 -7.41 -2.96
C ILE A 103 -22.43 -8.45 -2.91
N ASN A 104 -23.00 -8.70 -1.75
CA ASN A 104 -24.08 -9.66 -1.52
C ASN A 104 -23.74 -11.08 -2.03
N GLN A 105 -22.55 -11.55 -1.70
CA GLN A 105 -22.12 -12.92 -2.02
C GLN A 105 -21.82 -13.68 -0.71
N PRO A 106 -21.96 -15.01 -0.69
CA PRO A 106 -21.57 -15.79 0.49
C PRO A 106 -20.06 -15.68 0.71
N PRO A 107 -19.59 -15.69 1.97
CA PRO A 107 -18.18 -15.67 2.28
C PRO A 107 -17.52 -16.97 1.75
N ILE A 108 -16.72 -16.84 0.73
CA ILE A 108 -15.89 -17.91 0.18
C ILE A 108 -14.44 -17.49 0.46
N TRP A 109 -13.58 -18.45 0.79
CA TRP A 109 -12.15 -18.18 0.87
C TRP A 109 -11.67 -17.60 -0.46
N LEU A 110 -11.36 -16.33 -0.46
CA LEU A 110 -10.80 -15.66 -1.62
C LEU A 110 -9.28 -15.68 -1.51
N ASN A 111 -8.63 -16.06 -2.60
CA ASN A 111 -7.22 -15.81 -2.76
C ASN A 111 -7.03 -14.31 -2.90
N TYR A 112 -6.26 -13.75 -2.00
CA TYR A 112 -5.80 -12.37 -2.08
C TYR A 112 -4.29 -12.35 -2.32
N THR A 113 -3.82 -11.25 -2.85
CA THR A 113 -2.39 -10.93 -2.95
C THR A 113 -2.13 -9.63 -2.21
N ILE A 114 -1.05 -9.58 -1.45
CA ILE A 114 -0.57 -8.33 -0.89
C ILE A 114 0.18 -7.61 -2.02
N ASP A 115 -0.32 -6.44 -2.39
CA ASP A 115 0.26 -5.64 -3.47
C ASP A 115 1.32 -4.68 -2.94
N ASN A 116 1.07 -4.10 -1.74
CA ASN A 116 1.92 -3.07 -1.19
C ASN A 116 1.77 -2.93 0.32
N TYR A 117 2.89 -2.78 1.00
CA TYR A 117 3.02 -2.22 2.34
C TYR A 117 3.42 -0.76 2.24
N SER A 118 2.79 0.10 3.03
CA SER A 118 3.27 1.44 3.36
C SER A 118 3.61 1.46 4.84
N CYS A 119 4.85 1.78 5.15
CA CYS A 119 5.34 1.76 6.52
C CYS A 119 5.89 3.13 6.89
N LEU A 120 5.73 3.50 8.16
CA LEU A 120 6.34 4.68 8.76
C LEU A 120 7.43 4.22 9.73
N ALA A 121 8.55 4.89 9.67
CA ALA A 121 9.67 4.66 10.58
C ALA A 121 10.38 5.98 10.91
N ASN A 122 11.29 5.95 11.88
CA ASN A 122 12.12 7.09 12.23
C ASN A 122 13.55 6.63 12.51
N THR A 123 14.53 7.40 12.03
CA THR A 123 15.95 7.14 12.27
C THR A 123 16.42 7.63 13.64
N ASN A 124 15.55 8.33 14.40
CA ASN A 124 15.81 8.95 15.69
C ASN A 124 16.93 10.00 15.68
N GLN A 125 17.24 10.55 14.48
CA GLN A 125 18.25 11.61 14.33
C GLN A 125 17.85 12.54 13.17
N LEU A 126 18.32 13.78 13.19
CA LEU A 126 18.24 14.69 12.05
C LEU A 126 19.23 14.23 10.98
N ILE A 127 18.83 14.28 9.71
CA ILE A 127 19.64 13.79 8.59
C ILE A 127 20.05 14.92 7.66
N ASP A 128 21.32 14.94 7.30
CA ASP A 128 21.82 15.74 6.17
C ASP A 128 21.53 14.99 4.85
N ILE A 129 20.30 15.15 4.36
CA ILE A 129 19.86 14.48 3.12
C ILE A 129 20.57 15.04 1.87
N VAL A 130 21.05 16.27 1.91
CA VAL A 130 21.81 16.88 0.81
C VAL A 130 23.21 16.27 0.76
N GLY A 131 23.88 16.19 1.90
CA GLY A 131 25.18 15.51 2.02
C GLY A 131 25.11 14.05 1.60
N LEU A 132 24.06 13.34 2.00
CA LEU A 132 23.83 11.96 1.57
C LEU A 132 23.66 11.86 0.05
N TYR A 133 22.82 12.69 -0.55
CA TYR A 133 22.58 12.71 -1.99
C TYR A 133 23.85 12.97 -2.80
N MET A 134 24.68 13.91 -2.35
CA MET A 134 25.89 14.33 -3.06
C MET A 134 27.06 13.34 -2.91
N ASN A 135 27.17 12.64 -1.76
CA ASN A 135 28.34 11.84 -1.43
C ASN A 135 28.16 10.32 -1.60
N GLU A 136 26.94 9.86 -1.94
CA GLU A 136 26.67 8.42 -2.16
C GLU A 136 26.27 8.14 -3.63
N PRO A 137 27.17 8.32 -4.60
CA PRO A 137 26.81 8.19 -6.03
C PRO A 137 26.42 6.77 -6.45
N LYS A 138 26.72 5.77 -5.63
CA LYS A 138 26.35 4.36 -5.87
C LYS A 138 24.92 4.04 -5.42
N ILE A 139 24.30 4.91 -4.66
CA ILE A 139 22.91 4.75 -4.21
C ILE A 139 21.99 5.33 -5.26
N ARG A 140 21.06 4.52 -5.75
CA ARG A 140 20.02 5.00 -6.62
C ARG A 140 19.04 5.85 -5.82
N CYS A 141 19.10 7.17 -6.00
CA CYS A 141 18.25 8.12 -5.30
C CYS A 141 17.87 9.30 -6.21
N ASP A 142 16.83 10.03 -5.81
CA ASP A 142 16.31 11.22 -6.49
C ASP A 142 15.96 12.28 -5.46
N TYR A 143 16.48 13.49 -5.62
CA TYR A 143 16.24 14.62 -4.74
C TYR A 143 16.01 15.90 -5.53
N ASN A 144 14.87 16.53 -5.32
CA ASN A 144 14.54 17.85 -5.83
C ASN A 144 13.67 18.57 -4.80
N GLU A 145 14.30 19.42 -3.98
CA GLU A 145 13.65 20.11 -2.86
C GLU A 145 12.48 21.01 -3.29
N GLU A 146 12.55 21.59 -4.48
CA GLU A 146 11.47 22.45 -5.01
C GLU A 146 10.19 21.66 -5.31
N LYS A 147 10.33 20.38 -5.69
CA LYS A 147 9.20 19.50 -6.02
C LYS A 147 8.72 18.66 -4.83
N PHE A 148 9.68 18.20 -4.02
CA PHE A 148 9.39 17.31 -2.91
C PHE A 148 10.49 17.40 -1.85
N PRO A 149 10.16 17.64 -0.56
CA PRO A 149 11.14 17.91 0.49
C PRO A 149 11.92 16.68 0.96
N GLY A 150 11.56 15.47 0.52
CA GLY A 150 12.19 14.23 0.91
C GLY A 150 13.13 13.67 -0.16
N LEU A 151 14.20 13.00 0.28
CA LEU A 151 15.07 12.21 -0.59
C LEU A 151 14.41 10.87 -0.88
N LYS A 152 14.22 10.54 -2.16
CA LYS A 152 13.77 9.22 -2.60
C LYS A 152 14.97 8.31 -2.74
N ILE A 153 14.96 7.20 -2.04
CA ILE A 153 15.99 6.16 -2.12
C ILE A 153 15.32 4.88 -2.62
N TYR A 154 15.90 4.24 -3.61
CA TYR A 154 15.39 3.00 -4.18
C TYR A 154 16.19 1.80 -3.64
N SER A 155 15.50 0.69 -3.37
CA SER A 155 16.16 -0.52 -2.88
C SER A 155 17.20 -1.06 -3.86
N PRO A 156 18.32 -1.59 -3.35
CA PRO A 156 19.20 -2.44 -4.14
C PRO A 156 18.46 -3.71 -4.59
N LYS A 157 18.86 -4.28 -5.73
CA LYS A 157 18.27 -5.52 -6.26
C LYS A 157 18.50 -6.73 -5.35
N GLU A 158 19.57 -6.71 -4.58
CA GLU A 158 19.96 -7.75 -3.62
C GLU A 158 18.97 -7.85 -2.46
N ILE A 159 18.25 -6.75 -2.15
CA ILE A 159 17.23 -6.71 -1.09
C ILE A 159 15.86 -7.07 -1.67
N SER A 160 15.53 -6.54 -2.86
CA SER A 160 14.27 -6.85 -3.50
C SER A 160 14.38 -6.68 -5.02
N GLU A 161 13.84 -7.63 -5.78
CA GLU A 161 13.67 -7.50 -7.23
C GLU A 161 12.66 -6.40 -7.60
N ARG A 162 11.78 -6.05 -6.65
CA ARG A 162 10.85 -4.93 -6.79
C ARG A 162 11.54 -3.64 -6.37
N ASN A 163 11.17 -2.53 -7.00
CA ASN A 163 11.67 -1.21 -6.61
C ASN A 163 10.94 -0.72 -5.34
N LEU A 164 11.44 -1.15 -4.16
CA LEU A 164 11.04 -0.51 -2.91
C LEU A 164 11.54 0.93 -2.91
N THR A 165 10.75 1.83 -2.38
CA THR A 165 11.12 3.24 -2.27
C THR A 165 11.05 3.69 -0.82
N SER A 166 12.11 4.33 -0.36
CA SER A 166 12.16 5.06 0.89
C SER A 166 12.07 6.55 0.60
N LEU A 167 11.17 7.24 1.29
CA LEU A 167 11.11 8.70 1.34
C LEU A 167 11.71 9.12 2.66
N LEU A 168 12.92 9.65 2.61
CA LEU A 168 13.70 10.08 3.78
C LEU A 168 13.61 11.60 3.94
N PHE A 169 13.25 12.07 5.12
CA PHE A 169 13.11 13.48 5.43
C PHE A 169 14.24 13.98 6.36
N LYS A 170 14.52 15.29 6.31
CA LYS A 170 15.52 15.95 7.19
C LYS A 170 15.25 15.69 8.68
N SER A 171 13.99 15.48 9.06
CA SER A 171 13.57 15.15 10.44
C SER A 171 13.97 13.74 10.90
N GLY A 172 14.49 12.91 10.01
CA GLY A 172 14.72 11.49 10.28
C GLY A 172 13.48 10.59 10.05
N SER A 173 12.33 11.17 9.72
CA SER A 173 11.15 10.39 9.33
C SER A 173 11.40 9.67 8.02
N VAL A 174 10.92 8.42 7.94
CA VAL A 174 11.08 7.53 6.79
C VAL A 174 9.73 6.95 6.43
N ILE A 175 9.31 7.07 5.16
CA ILE A 175 8.15 6.37 4.62
C ILE A 175 8.66 5.33 3.62
N LEU A 176 8.27 4.08 3.81
CA LEU A 176 8.65 2.96 2.93
C LEU A 176 7.42 2.50 2.15
N VAL A 177 7.56 2.34 0.85
CA VAL A 177 6.47 1.93 -0.05
C VAL A 177 6.97 0.99 -1.15
N GLY A 178 6.05 0.22 -1.74
CA GLY A 178 6.33 -0.59 -2.94
C GLY A 178 6.58 -2.08 -2.66
N GLY A 179 6.73 -2.46 -1.39
CA GLY A 179 6.95 -3.86 -1.01
C GLY A 179 5.66 -4.67 -0.88
N ASN A 180 5.73 -5.96 -1.17
CA ASN A 180 4.65 -6.93 -0.90
C ASN A 180 5.08 -8.03 0.09
N ASN A 181 6.32 -7.94 0.57
CA ASN A 181 6.90 -8.80 1.58
C ASN A 181 7.45 -7.93 2.71
N LEU A 182 6.92 -8.09 3.92
CA LEU A 182 7.27 -7.26 5.07
C LEU A 182 8.75 -7.46 5.49
N ASN A 183 9.30 -8.65 5.29
CA ASN A 183 10.72 -8.92 5.59
C ASN A 183 11.63 -8.10 4.66
N GLU A 184 11.34 -8.06 3.36
CA GLU A 184 12.11 -7.23 2.41
C GLU A 184 12.01 -5.75 2.75
N VAL A 185 10.81 -5.26 3.15
CA VAL A 185 10.61 -3.86 3.56
C VAL A 185 11.43 -3.55 4.82
N ASN A 186 11.47 -4.46 5.79
CA ASN A 186 12.26 -4.31 7.01
C ASN A 186 13.78 -4.37 6.73
N GLU A 187 14.23 -5.26 5.87
CA GLU A 187 15.62 -5.34 5.43
C GLU A 187 16.05 -4.05 4.72
N PHE A 188 15.19 -3.53 3.85
CA PHE A 188 15.45 -2.25 3.19
C PHE A 188 15.51 -1.09 4.17
N PHE A 189 14.65 -1.05 5.18
CA PHE A 189 14.71 -0.05 6.24
C PHE A 189 16.05 -0.12 7.01
N ASN A 190 16.48 -1.32 7.39
CA ASN A 190 17.77 -1.51 8.08
C ASN A 190 18.95 -1.04 7.22
N TRP A 191 18.87 -1.26 5.90
CA TRP A 191 19.88 -0.76 4.97
C TRP A 191 19.86 0.78 4.90
N VAL A 192 18.68 1.42 4.85
CA VAL A 192 18.53 2.89 4.90
C VAL A 192 19.11 3.44 6.21
N LEU A 193 18.81 2.82 7.35
CA LEU A 193 19.38 3.21 8.66
C LEU A 193 20.91 3.19 8.65
N LYS A 194 21.51 2.13 8.08
CA LYS A 194 22.96 2.00 8.00
C LYS A 194 23.60 3.13 7.19
N ILE A 195 22.93 3.62 6.16
CA ILE A 195 23.41 4.73 5.34
C ILE A 195 23.26 6.05 6.09
N THR A 196 22.06 6.31 6.64
CA THR A 196 21.74 7.59 7.30
C THR A 196 22.62 7.89 8.51
N ARG A 197 23.10 6.85 9.21
CA ARG A 197 24.04 7.01 10.34
C ARG A 197 25.33 7.74 9.98
N LYS A 198 25.72 7.75 8.70
CA LYS A 198 26.92 8.47 8.22
C LYS A 198 26.68 9.97 8.00
N TYR A 199 25.41 10.40 8.00
CA TYR A 199 25.01 11.75 7.65
C TYR A 199 24.09 12.38 8.72
N PRO A 200 24.54 12.46 9.99
CA PRO A 200 23.80 13.20 11.00
C PRO A 200 23.88 14.69 10.66
N LYS A 201 22.76 15.40 10.78
CA LYS A 201 22.76 16.85 10.73
C LYS A 201 23.17 17.38 12.10
N LEU A 202 24.32 18.05 12.15
CA LEU A 202 24.84 18.75 13.33
C LEU A 202 23.98 19.96 13.70
#